data_b64b612a15caffbf0b86d3268e31e8ad
#
_entry.id   b64b612a15caffbf0b86d3268e31e8ad
#
_cell.length_a   1.000
_cell.length_b   1.000
_cell.length_c   1.000
_cell.angle_alpha   90.00
_cell.angle_beta   90.00
_cell.angle_gamma   90.00
#
_symmetry.space_group_name_H-M   'P 1'
#
loop_
_entity.id
_entity.type
_entity.pdbx_description
1 polymer ?
#
loop_
_entity_poly.entity_id
_entity_poly.type
_entity_poly.pdbx_seq_one_letter_code
_entity_poly.pdbx_strand_id
1 'polypeptide(L)'
;MPPAYISTMSKLSKNYLNKINKILNKILEEEDKKITECAKLIRDSYKKGGQLYIFGTGHSRLLGEEAFHRAGGFAAACPIRDDNLTFKKGAKKATSLERTPNIAKKALSKYKITNNDILMIVSNSGVNHAPVEAAMIAKQKKIK
;
A
#
# COMPACT_ATOMS: atom_id res chain seq x y z
N MET A 1 -7.77 26.83 -21.06
CA MET A 1 -9.03 27.23 -20.38
C MET A 1 -9.45 26.09 -19.44
N PRO A 2 -9.87 26.34 -18.21
CA PRO A 2 -10.44 25.28 -17.37
C PRO A 2 -11.75 24.77 -18.00
N PRO A 3 -12.07 23.48 -17.84
CA PRO A 3 -13.31 22.92 -18.37
C PRO A 3 -14.54 23.68 -17.85
N ALA A 4 -15.56 23.85 -18.68
CA ALA A 4 -16.75 24.65 -18.38
C ALA A 4 -17.47 24.26 -17.06
N TYR A 5 -17.40 22.98 -16.64
CA TYR A 5 -18.03 22.52 -15.40
C TYR A 5 -17.38 23.09 -14.13
N ILE A 6 -16.11 23.56 -14.18
CA ILE A 6 -15.44 24.16 -13.02
C ILE A 6 -16.06 25.53 -12.68
N SER A 7 -16.64 26.23 -13.66
CA SER A 7 -17.27 27.54 -13.44
C SER A 7 -18.53 27.46 -12.57
N THR A 8 -19.24 26.32 -12.59
CA THR A 8 -20.48 26.09 -11.83
C THR A 8 -20.28 25.53 -10.42
N MET A 9 -19.05 25.17 -10.05
CA MET A 9 -18.75 24.57 -8.75
C MET A 9 -18.85 25.61 -7.61
N SER A 10 -19.29 25.16 -6.44
CA SER A 10 -19.29 25.96 -5.23
C SER A 10 -17.85 26.39 -4.83
N LYS A 11 -17.74 27.50 -4.08
CA LYS A 11 -16.45 27.97 -3.53
C LYS A 11 -15.74 26.85 -2.72
N LEU A 12 -16.51 26.05 -1.96
CA LEU A 12 -15.97 24.96 -1.15
C LEU A 12 -15.38 23.87 -2.03
N SER A 13 -16.09 23.44 -3.08
CA SER A 13 -15.61 22.43 -4.02
C SER A 13 -14.34 22.86 -4.76
N LYS A 14 -14.28 24.13 -5.18
CA LYS A 14 -13.08 24.70 -5.81
C LYS A 14 -11.89 24.70 -4.86
N ASN A 15 -12.09 25.10 -3.60
CA ASN A 15 -11.03 25.09 -2.58
C ASN A 15 -10.53 23.66 -2.31
N TYR A 16 -11.43 22.68 -2.27
CA TYR A 16 -11.07 21.27 -2.10
C TYR A 16 -10.19 20.76 -3.25
N LEU A 17 -10.62 20.99 -4.50
CA LEU A 17 -9.84 20.61 -5.69
C LEU A 17 -8.46 21.28 -5.72
N ASN A 18 -8.39 22.57 -5.38
CA ASN A 18 -7.12 23.29 -5.32
C ASN A 18 -6.16 22.69 -4.30
N LYS A 19 -6.67 22.25 -3.13
CA LYS A 19 -5.85 21.56 -2.11
C LYS A 19 -5.35 20.21 -2.62
N ILE A 20 -6.21 19.41 -3.29
CA ILE A 20 -5.79 18.14 -3.89
C ILE A 20 -4.70 18.36 -4.93
N ASN A 21 -4.90 19.31 -5.86
CA ASN A 21 -3.92 19.61 -6.90
C ASN A 21 -2.56 20.04 -6.31
N LYS A 22 -2.56 20.84 -5.26
CA LYS A 22 -1.32 21.20 -4.56
C LYS A 22 -0.59 19.98 -3.98
N ILE A 23 -1.34 19.02 -3.40
CA ILE A 23 -0.75 17.78 -2.87
C ILE A 23 -0.18 16.93 -4.01
N LEU A 24 -0.91 16.78 -5.11
CA LEU A 24 -0.45 16.02 -6.28
C LEU A 24 0.82 16.61 -6.90
N ASN A 25 0.86 17.93 -7.07
CA ASN A 25 2.04 18.62 -7.58
C ASN A 25 3.24 18.43 -6.66
N LYS A 26 3.04 18.55 -5.34
CA LYS A 26 4.09 18.30 -4.35
C LYS A 26 4.62 16.86 -4.43
N ILE A 27 3.75 15.87 -4.61
CA ILE A 27 4.17 14.48 -4.81
C ILE A 27 5.05 14.34 -6.06
N LEU A 28 4.65 14.95 -7.18
CA LEU A 28 5.44 14.92 -8.41
C LEU A 28 6.80 15.59 -8.24
N GLU A 29 6.87 16.72 -7.54
CA GLU A 29 8.12 17.46 -7.32
C GLU A 29 9.07 16.76 -6.34
N GLU A 30 8.54 16.20 -5.24
CA GLU A 30 9.36 15.70 -4.13
C GLU A 30 9.59 14.18 -4.16
N GLU A 31 8.66 13.39 -4.75
CA GLU A 31 8.68 11.93 -4.65
C GLU A 31 8.90 11.21 -5.99
N ASP A 32 8.92 11.90 -7.13
CA ASP A 32 9.04 11.27 -8.46
C ASP A 32 10.26 10.35 -8.56
N LYS A 33 11.40 10.79 -8.02
CA LYS A 33 12.62 9.98 -7.99
C LYS A 33 12.41 8.66 -7.22
N LYS A 34 11.78 8.71 -6.05
CA LYS A 34 11.53 7.52 -5.21
C LYS A 34 10.51 6.60 -5.88
N ILE A 35 9.47 7.17 -6.50
CA ILE A 35 8.46 6.40 -7.27
C ILE A 35 9.15 5.65 -8.40
N THR A 36 10.02 6.34 -9.15
CA THR A 36 10.79 5.73 -10.24
C THR A 36 11.75 4.63 -9.74
N GLU A 37 12.42 4.83 -8.62
CA GLU A 37 13.28 3.82 -7.99
C GLU A 37 12.48 2.58 -7.56
N CYS A 38 11.33 2.77 -6.91
CA CYS A 38 10.43 1.67 -6.55
C CYS A 38 9.93 0.90 -7.78
N ALA A 39 9.53 1.59 -8.84
CA ALA A 39 9.10 0.98 -10.09
C ALA A 39 10.21 0.12 -10.72
N LYS A 40 11.46 0.60 -10.69
CA LYS A 40 12.63 -0.19 -11.16
C LYS A 40 12.84 -1.44 -10.32
N LEU A 41 12.75 -1.34 -8.99
CA LEU A 41 12.88 -2.50 -8.09
C LEU A 41 11.82 -3.56 -8.39
N ILE A 42 10.55 -3.16 -8.56
CA ILE A 42 9.44 -4.05 -8.88
C ILE A 42 9.67 -4.72 -10.24
N ARG A 43 10.03 -3.95 -11.27
CA ARG A 43 10.36 -4.47 -12.60
C ARG A 43 11.49 -5.52 -12.55
N ASP A 44 12.55 -5.22 -11.81
CA ASP A 44 13.74 -6.07 -11.76
C ASP A 44 13.48 -7.36 -10.96
N SER A 45 12.63 -7.29 -9.94
CA SER A 45 12.10 -8.46 -9.22
C SER A 45 11.27 -9.32 -10.18
N TYR A 46 10.29 -8.73 -10.86
CA TYR A 46 9.43 -9.43 -11.81
C TYR A 46 10.21 -10.15 -12.92
N LYS A 47 11.23 -9.50 -13.50
CA LYS A 47 12.10 -10.11 -14.49
C LYS A 47 12.86 -11.35 -13.99
N LYS A 48 13.03 -11.49 -12.67
CA LYS A 48 13.65 -12.65 -12.01
C LYS A 48 12.63 -13.68 -11.51
N GLY A 49 11.37 -13.57 -11.92
CA GLY A 49 10.28 -14.43 -11.47
C GLY A 49 9.77 -14.11 -10.06
N GLY A 50 10.16 -12.97 -9.48
CA GLY A 50 9.66 -12.50 -8.18
C GLY A 50 8.26 -11.90 -8.28
N GLN A 51 7.63 -11.74 -7.12
CA GLN A 51 6.28 -11.17 -6.97
C GLN A 51 6.32 -9.88 -6.13
N LEU A 52 5.30 -9.06 -6.31
CA LEU A 52 5.01 -7.88 -5.48
C LEU A 52 3.98 -8.27 -4.42
N TYR A 53 4.44 -8.60 -3.21
CA TYR A 53 3.56 -8.79 -2.07
C TYR A 53 3.16 -7.44 -1.49
N ILE A 54 1.86 -7.25 -1.21
CA ILE A 54 1.33 -6.00 -0.69
C ILE A 54 0.68 -6.27 0.67
N PHE A 55 1.28 -5.71 1.72
CA PHE A 55 0.83 -5.81 3.10
C PHE A 55 0.16 -4.49 3.53
N GLY A 56 -0.98 -4.59 4.17
CA GLY A 56 -1.68 -3.47 4.79
C GLY A 56 -2.70 -3.97 5.79
N THR A 57 -3.16 -3.07 6.67
CA THR A 57 -4.21 -3.33 7.64
C THR A 57 -5.42 -2.42 7.37
N GLY A 58 -6.60 -2.84 7.78
CA GLY A 58 -7.81 -2.06 7.61
C GLY A 58 -8.04 -1.64 6.15
N HIS A 59 -8.19 -0.35 5.90
CA HIS A 59 -8.37 0.19 4.54
C HIS A 59 -7.09 0.16 3.70
N SER A 60 -5.90 0.25 4.32
CA SER A 60 -4.63 0.23 3.58
C SER A 60 -4.41 -1.07 2.80
N ARG A 61 -4.99 -2.21 3.22
CA ARG A 61 -4.92 -3.48 2.49
C ARG A 61 -5.63 -3.45 1.14
N LEU A 62 -6.60 -2.53 0.96
CA LEU A 62 -7.38 -2.44 -0.29
C LEU A 62 -6.49 -2.08 -1.49
N LEU A 63 -5.35 -1.42 -1.28
CA LEU A 63 -4.37 -1.20 -2.35
C LEU A 63 -3.83 -2.52 -2.93
N GLY A 64 -3.65 -3.54 -2.09
CA GLY A 64 -3.27 -4.87 -2.57
C GLY A 64 -4.36 -5.54 -3.40
N GLU A 65 -5.61 -5.43 -2.97
CA GLU A 65 -6.75 -5.96 -3.71
C GLU A 65 -6.93 -5.23 -5.05
N GLU A 66 -6.76 -3.90 -5.06
CA GLU A 66 -6.86 -3.07 -6.25
C GLU A 66 -5.76 -3.39 -7.27
N ALA A 67 -4.55 -3.68 -6.82
CA ALA A 67 -3.43 -4.05 -7.70
C ALA A 67 -3.57 -5.46 -8.28
N PHE A 68 -4.27 -6.38 -7.59
CA PHE A 68 -4.30 -7.80 -7.89
C PHE A 68 -5.22 -8.15 -9.07
N HIS A 69 -6.51 -8.25 -8.85
CA HIS A 69 -7.44 -8.85 -9.83
C HIS A 69 -8.42 -7.84 -10.39
N ARG A 70 -8.01 -7.14 -11.45
CA ARG A 70 -8.83 -6.19 -12.19
C ARG A 70 -8.31 -6.03 -13.63
N ALA A 71 -9.14 -5.49 -14.53
CA ALA A 71 -8.68 -5.05 -15.84
C ALA A 71 -7.57 -3.99 -15.66
N GLY A 72 -6.39 -4.23 -16.23
CA GLY A 72 -5.21 -3.40 -16.06
C GLY A 72 -4.48 -3.58 -14.71
N GLY A 73 -4.82 -4.62 -13.94
CA GLY A 73 -4.06 -5.01 -12.74
C GLY A 73 -2.68 -5.56 -13.06
N PHE A 74 -1.82 -5.66 -12.05
CA PHE A 74 -0.47 -6.20 -12.20
C PHE A 74 -0.45 -7.70 -11.87
N ALA A 75 -0.17 -8.54 -12.86
CA ALA A 75 -0.26 -10.01 -12.73
C ALA A 75 0.64 -10.60 -11.61
N ALA A 76 1.75 -9.94 -11.28
CA ALA A 76 2.64 -10.37 -10.21
C ALA A 76 2.30 -9.75 -8.83
N ALA A 77 1.21 -9.00 -8.71
CA ALA A 77 0.76 -8.49 -7.41
C ALA A 77 0.12 -9.61 -6.58
N CYS A 78 0.50 -9.70 -5.32
CA CYS A 78 -0.03 -10.66 -4.37
C CYS A 78 -0.42 -9.96 -3.05
N PRO A 79 -1.71 -9.67 -2.83
CA PRO A 79 -2.15 -9.10 -1.56
C PRO A 79 -1.95 -10.08 -0.40
N ILE A 80 -1.39 -9.61 0.69
CA ILE A 80 -1.32 -10.39 1.94
C ILE A 80 -2.69 -10.41 2.58
N ARG A 81 -3.36 -11.55 2.53
CA ARG A 81 -4.72 -11.75 3.03
C ARG A 81 -4.70 -12.48 4.38
N ASP A 82 -5.24 -11.83 5.39
CA ASP A 82 -5.51 -12.42 6.71
C ASP A 82 -6.73 -11.74 7.32
N ASP A 83 -7.68 -12.52 7.81
CA ASP A 83 -8.93 -12.00 8.38
C ASP A 83 -8.71 -11.11 9.60
N ASN A 84 -7.58 -11.27 10.30
CA ASN A 84 -7.20 -10.43 11.42
C ASN A 84 -6.70 -9.04 11.00
N LEU A 85 -6.35 -8.86 9.72
CA LEU A 85 -5.95 -7.57 9.14
C LEU A 85 -7.14 -6.82 8.52
N THR A 86 -8.35 -7.36 8.65
CA THR A 86 -9.58 -6.84 8.02
C THR A 86 -10.59 -6.39 9.06
N PHE A 87 -11.70 -5.80 8.58
CA PHE A 87 -12.84 -5.43 9.42
C PHE A 87 -13.84 -6.55 9.65
N LYS A 88 -13.59 -7.79 9.21
CA LYS A 88 -14.52 -8.93 9.37
C LYS A 88 -14.94 -9.18 10.82
N LYS A 89 -14.08 -8.88 11.78
CA LYS A 89 -14.34 -9.02 13.22
C LYS A 89 -14.83 -7.73 13.88
N GLY A 90 -15.26 -6.74 13.09
CA GLY A 90 -15.69 -5.43 13.53
C GLY A 90 -14.54 -4.42 13.73
N ALA A 91 -14.84 -3.13 13.61
CA ALA A 91 -13.85 -2.04 13.62
C ALA A 91 -13.03 -1.98 14.92
N LYS A 92 -13.68 -2.10 16.08
CA LYS A 92 -13.00 -2.06 17.39
C LYS A 92 -11.96 -3.19 17.52
N LYS A 93 -12.32 -4.41 17.07
CA LYS A 93 -11.42 -5.57 17.11
C LYS A 93 -10.28 -5.42 16.11
N ALA A 94 -10.55 -4.91 14.92
CA ALA A 94 -9.52 -4.63 13.91
C ALA A 94 -8.45 -3.67 14.44
N THR A 95 -8.86 -2.54 15.05
CA THR A 95 -7.95 -1.58 15.68
C THR A 95 -7.09 -2.21 16.79
N SER A 96 -7.66 -3.08 17.61
CA SER A 96 -6.91 -3.82 18.63
C SER A 96 -5.90 -4.78 18.00
N LEU A 97 -6.30 -5.52 16.98
CA LEU A 97 -5.44 -6.50 16.29
C LEU A 97 -4.24 -5.85 15.61
N GLU A 98 -4.42 -4.68 14.99
CA GLU A 98 -3.31 -3.90 14.40
C GLU A 98 -2.15 -3.60 15.36
N ARG A 99 -2.47 -3.54 16.66
CA ARG A 99 -1.52 -3.25 17.74
C ARG A 99 -1.01 -4.50 18.45
N THR A 100 -1.48 -5.69 18.03
CA THR A 100 -1.13 -6.95 18.66
C THR A 100 0.22 -7.46 18.11
N PRO A 101 1.17 -7.86 18.97
CA PRO A 101 2.42 -8.48 18.54
C PRO A 101 2.19 -9.77 17.75
N ASN A 102 3.10 -10.07 16.84
CA ASN A 102 3.10 -11.24 15.96
C ASN A 102 1.94 -11.31 14.94
N ILE A 103 1.17 -10.25 14.78
CA ILE A 103 0.06 -10.23 13.81
C ILE A 103 0.59 -10.26 12.37
N ALA A 104 1.60 -9.43 12.06
CA ALA A 104 2.23 -9.43 10.75
C ALA A 104 3.02 -10.72 10.50
N LYS A 105 3.72 -11.24 11.50
CA LYS A 105 4.42 -12.52 11.41
C LYS A 105 3.48 -13.66 11.02
N LYS A 106 2.31 -13.76 11.67
CA LYS A 106 1.28 -14.78 11.34
C LYS A 106 0.75 -14.61 9.91
N ALA A 107 0.48 -13.38 9.49
CA ALA A 107 -0.02 -13.12 8.14
C ALA A 107 1.03 -13.46 7.08
N LEU A 108 2.26 -12.98 7.24
CA LEU A 108 3.36 -13.20 6.31
C LEU A 108 3.82 -14.65 6.24
N SER A 109 3.72 -15.44 7.34
CA SER A 109 4.13 -16.84 7.35
C SER A 109 3.31 -17.75 6.44
N LYS A 110 2.13 -17.31 5.99
CA LYS A 110 1.30 -18.02 5.04
C LYS A 110 1.81 -17.96 3.60
N TYR A 111 2.83 -17.12 3.34
CA TYR A 111 3.38 -16.84 2.01
C TYR A 111 4.86 -17.22 1.96
N LYS A 112 5.28 -17.80 0.84
CA LYS A 112 6.68 -18.16 0.59
C LYS A 112 7.43 -16.95 0.02
N ILE A 113 7.57 -15.89 0.80
CA ILE A 113 8.26 -14.67 0.38
C ILE A 113 9.77 -14.88 0.46
N THR A 114 10.47 -14.59 -0.62
CA THR A 114 11.92 -14.75 -0.79
C THR A 114 12.62 -13.40 -0.99
N ASN A 115 13.94 -13.40 -1.07
CA ASN A 115 14.74 -12.20 -1.36
C ASN A 115 14.65 -11.73 -2.83
N ASN A 116 14.04 -12.52 -3.71
CA ASN A 116 13.72 -12.09 -5.08
C ASN A 116 12.45 -11.26 -5.17
N ASP A 117 11.60 -11.33 -4.15
CA ASP A 117 10.32 -10.66 -4.09
C ASP A 117 10.44 -9.24 -3.54
N ILE A 118 9.38 -8.47 -3.73
CA ILE A 118 9.20 -7.14 -3.11
C ILE A 118 8.07 -7.23 -2.09
N LEU A 119 8.27 -6.67 -0.90
CA LEU A 119 7.20 -6.47 0.09
C LEU A 119 6.87 -4.99 0.21
N MET A 120 5.80 -4.57 -0.44
CA MET A 120 5.24 -3.23 -0.27
C MET A 120 4.37 -3.19 0.98
N ILE A 121 4.74 -2.34 1.93
CA ILE A 121 3.99 -2.13 3.18
C ILE A 121 3.25 -0.81 3.10
N VAL A 122 1.92 -0.88 3.18
CA VAL A 122 1.04 0.28 3.07
C VAL A 122 0.46 0.62 4.43
N SER A 123 0.75 1.83 4.91
CA SER A 123 0.24 2.34 6.18
C SER A 123 0.09 3.85 6.12
N ASN A 124 -1.05 4.38 6.59
CA ASN A 124 -1.26 5.81 6.66
C ASN A 124 -0.42 6.48 7.76
N SER A 125 -0.34 5.86 8.94
CA SER A 125 0.39 6.42 10.09
C SER A 125 1.84 5.95 10.19
N GLY A 126 2.14 4.75 9.72
CA GLY A 126 3.46 4.12 9.83
C GLY A 126 3.88 3.70 11.25
N VAL A 127 3.01 3.89 12.26
CA VAL A 127 3.38 3.72 13.68
C VAL A 127 2.71 2.53 14.37
N ASN A 128 1.69 1.92 13.77
CA ASN A 128 1.03 0.75 14.37
C ASN A 128 1.97 -0.47 14.35
N HIS A 129 1.77 -1.39 15.30
CA HIS A 129 2.64 -2.54 15.46
C HIS A 129 2.74 -3.40 14.19
N ALA A 130 1.63 -3.69 13.54
CA ALA A 130 1.60 -4.57 12.37
C ALA A 130 2.49 -4.09 11.19
N PRO A 131 2.41 -2.85 10.68
CA PRO A 131 3.29 -2.42 9.59
C PRO A 131 4.76 -2.33 10.03
N VAL A 132 5.04 -1.92 11.27
CA VAL A 132 6.41 -1.88 11.80
C VAL A 132 7.00 -3.30 11.90
N GLU A 133 6.24 -4.26 12.43
CA GLU A 133 6.65 -5.67 12.50
C GLU A 133 6.90 -6.25 11.10
N ALA A 134 6.03 -5.95 10.13
CA ALA A 134 6.22 -6.39 8.75
C ALA A 134 7.53 -5.87 8.15
N ALA A 135 7.86 -4.60 8.39
CA ALA A 135 9.11 -4.00 7.94
C ALA A 135 10.34 -4.63 8.62
N MET A 136 10.27 -4.91 9.91
CA MET A 136 11.35 -5.61 10.64
C MET A 136 11.58 -7.02 10.09
N ILE A 137 10.52 -7.76 9.82
CA ILE A 137 10.59 -9.10 9.21
C ILE A 137 11.23 -9.04 7.82
N ALA A 138 10.81 -8.09 6.98
CA ALA A 138 11.39 -7.88 5.66
C ALA A 138 12.89 -7.62 5.74
N LYS A 139 13.31 -6.72 6.64
CA LYS A 139 14.73 -6.42 6.89
C LYS A 139 15.53 -7.65 7.33
N GLN A 140 15.02 -8.43 8.29
CA GLN A 140 15.67 -9.65 8.79
C GLN A 140 15.83 -10.71 7.68
N LYS A 141 14.83 -10.86 6.83
CA LYS A 141 14.83 -11.82 5.71
C LYS A 141 15.50 -11.29 4.44
N LYS A 142 16.05 -10.07 4.46
CA LYS A 142 16.64 -9.39 3.28
C LYS A 142 15.67 -9.29 2.10
N ILE A 143 14.36 -9.18 2.38
CA ILE A 143 13.33 -8.90 1.40
C ILE A 143 13.37 -7.40 1.11
N LYS A 144 13.27 -7.04 -0.17
CA LYS A 144 13.29 -5.63 -0.61
C LYS A 144 11.95 -4.96 -0.39
#